data_223ca068666aad0a9dd3b463b468ad95
#
_entry.id   223ca068666aad0a9dd3b463b468ad95
#
_cell.length_a   1.000
_cell.length_b   1.000
_cell.length_c   1.000
_cell.angle_alpha   90.00
_cell.angle_beta   90.00
_cell.angle_gamma   90.00
#
_symmetry.space_group_name_H-M   'P 1'
#
loop_
_entity.id
_entity.type
_entity.pdbx_description
1 polymer ?
#
loop_
_entity_poly.entity_id
_entity_poly.type
_entity_poly.pdbx_seq_one_letter_code
_entity_poly.pdbx_strand_id
1 'polypeptide(L)' 'IKTKQNMSEIEYMNECTIRDVITMLVEKRNMSVSDAMDVFYNSQTFVNLNNTETGLYFQSPVYIYDTLEKEIG' A
#
# COMPACT_ATOMS: atom_id res chain seq x y z
N ILE A 1 -7.47 7.45 -27.23
CA ILE A 1 -7.14 7.18 -26.71
C ILE A 1 -6.88 6.67 -25.99
N LYS A 2 -6.83 6.28 -25.88
CA LYS A 2 -6.66 5.71 -25.12
C LYS A 2 -5.87 5.44 -24.48
N THR A 3 -5.68 5.65 -24.18
CA THR A 3 -5.06 5.32 -23.60
C THR A 3 -5.06 4.95 -22.58
N LYS A 4 -5.36 4.71 -22.22
CA LYS A 4 -5.35 4.36 -21.30
C LYS A 4 -5.19 3.52 -20.78
N GLN A 5 -5.28 3.37 -20.67
CA GLN A 5 -5.20 2.67 -20.10
C GLN A 5 -4.73 1.58 -19.83
N ASN A 6 -4.13 1.26 -19.61
CA ASN A 6 -3.35 0.11 -19.23
C ASN A 6 -3.50 -0.26 -17.77
N MET A 7 -4.07 0.61 -17.02
CA MET A 7 -4.23 0.48 -15.57
C MET A 7 -5.69 0.59 -15.20
N SER A 8 -6.21 -0.39 -14.45
CA SER A 8 -7.56 -0.34 -13.96
C SER A 8 -7.68 0.68 -12.83
N GLU A 9 -8.92 1.04 -12.48
CA GLU A 9 -9.15 1.94 -11.36
C GLU A 9 -8.59 1.36 -10.06
N ILE A 10 -8.73 0.04 -9.86
CA ILE A 10 -8.22 -0.62 -8.66
C ILE A 10 -6.71 -0.52 -8.60
N GLU A 11 -6.04 -0.73 -9.72
CA GLU A 11 -4.58 -0.61 -9.78
C GLU A 11 -4.14 0.81 -9.46
N TYR A 12 -4.85 1.80 -9.98
CA TYR A 12 -4.52 3.19 -9.69
C TYR A 12 -4.70 3.50 -8.21
N MET A 13 -5.82 3.05 -7.62
CA MET A 13 -6.08 3.26 -6.21
C MET A 13 -5.01 2.60 -5.36
N ASN A 14 -4.59 1.38 -5.73
CA ASN A 14 -3.56 0.67 -5.00
C ASN A 14 -2.22 1.42 -5.06
N GLU A 15 -1.88 1.99 -6.21
CA GLU A 15 -0.64 2.75 -6.31
C GLU A 15 -0.65 3.98 -5.43
N CYS A 16 -1.78 4.67 -5.35
CA CYS A 16 -1.90 5.81 -4.45
C CYS A 16 -1.78 5.38 -2.99
N THR A 17 -2.43 4.27 -2.64
CA THR A 17 -2.35 3.73 -1.29
C THR A 17 -0.92 3.32 -0.94
N ILE A 18 -0.24 2.64 -1.85
CA ILE A 18 1.15 2.21 -1.64
C ILE A 18 2.04 3.41 -1.37
N ARG A 19 1.91 4.46 -2.18
CA ARG A 19 2.69 5.67 -1.98
C ARG A 19 2.43 6.29 -0.61
N ASP A 20 1.16 6.37 -0.24
CA ASP A 20 0.79 6.98 1.04
C ASP A 20 1.27 6.16 2.23
N VAL A 21 1.19 4.83 2.14
CA VAL A 21 1.66 3.95 3.22
C VAL A 21 3.17 4.06 3.37
N ILE A 22 3.90 4.06 2.25
CA ILE A 22 5.35 4.21 2.29
C ILE A 22 5.73 5.56 2.91
N THR A 23 5.02 6.63 2.54
CA THR A 23 5.25 7.95 3.12
C THR A 23 5.06 7.91 4.64
N MET A 24 4.01 7.23 5.11
CA MET A 24 3.76 7.12 6.54
C MET A 24 4.88 6.36 7.25
N LEU A 25 5.38 5.29 6.64
CA LEU A 25 6.50 4.54 7.23
C LEU A 25 7.73 5.43 7.35
N VAL A 26 8.01 6.22 6.33
CA VAL A 26 9.16 7.13 6.36
C VAL A 26 8.98 8.17 7.47
N GLU A 27 7.80 8.77 7.56
CA GLU A 27 7.57 9.87 8.48
C GLU A 27 7.36 9.42 9.91
N LYS A 28 6.64 8.32 10.11
CA LYS A 28 6.26 7.89 11.46
C LYS A 28 7.26 6.94 12.09
N ARG A 29 8.00 6.19 11.29
CA ARG A 29 8.97 5.21 11.80
C ARG A 29 10.41 5.58 11.48
N ASN A 30 10.62 6.73 10.84
CA ASN A 30 11.96 7.22 10.49
C ASN A 30 12.71 6.24 9.60
N MET A 31 12.00 5.54 8.73
CA MET A 31 12.64 4.65 7.77
C MET A 31 13.10 5.42 6.56
N SER A 32 14.15 4.92 5.89
CA SER A 32 14.46 5.41 4.56
C SER A 32 13.36 4.94 3.60
N VAL A 33 13.24 5.61 2.45
CA VAL A 33 12.27 5.19 1.44
C VAL A 33 12.53 3.75 1.02
N SER A 34 13.81 3.39 0.84
CA SER A 34 14.18 2.05 0.44
C SER A 34 13.74 1.01 1.47
N ASP A 35 13.97 1.28 2.75
CA ASP A 35 13.57 0.36 3.82
C ASP A 35 12.04 0.25 3.90
N ALA A 36 11.36 1.39 3.76
CA ALA A 36 9.90 1.41 3.82
C ALA A 36 9.31 0.56 2.70
N MET A 37 9.85 0.69 1.49
CA MET A 37 9.40 -0.10 0.36
C MET A 37 9.65 -1.59 0.60
N ASP A 38 10.82 -1.92 1.12
CA ASP A 38 11.17 -3.31 1.38
C ASP A 38 10.22 -3.94 2.40
N VAL A 39 9.97 -3.23 3.49
CA VAL A 39 9.07 -3.70 4.54
C VAL A 39 7.66 -3.92 3.98
N PHE A 40 7.15 -2.94 3.25
CA PHE A 40 5.77 -3.01 2.77
C PHE A 40 5.60 -4.08 1.68
N TYR A 41 6.51 -4.11 0.71
CA TYR A 41 6.37 -5.05 -0.40
C TYR A 41 6.54 -6.51 0.01
N ASN A 42 7.17 -6.76 1.16
CA ASN A 42 7.33 -8.11 1.67
C ASN A 42 6.28 -8.48 2.72
N SER A 43 5.30 -7.62 2.94
CA SER A 43 4.31 -7.84 3.98
C SER A 43 3.10 -8.62 3.47
N GLN A 44 2.41 -9.28 4.40
CA GLN A 44 1.13 -9.91 4.10
C GLN A 44 0.08 -8.86 3.77
N THR A 45 0.18 -7.68 4.40
CA THR A 45 -0.73 -6.57 4.12
C THR A 45 -0.68 -6.20 2.65
N PHE A 46 0.53 -6.17 2.06
CA PHE A 46 0.67 -5.87 0.64
C PHE A 46 0.01 -6.94 -0.23
N VAL A 47 0.22 -8.20 0.11
CA VAL A 47 -0.41 -9.31 -0.61
C VAL A 47 -1.93 -9.16 -0.56
N ASN A 48 -2.47 -8.86 0.62
CA ASN A 48 -3.91 -8.71 0.79
C ASN A 48 -4.45 -7.50 0.05
N LEU A 49 -3.68 -6.42 -0.02
CA LEU A 49 -4.08 -5.23 -0.77
C LEU A 49 -4.27 -5.56 -2.25
N ASN A 50 -3.43 -6.42 -2.79
CA ASN A 50 -3.49 -6.80 -4.19
C ASN A 50 -4.48 -7.92 -4.47
N ASN A 51 -5.07 -8.49 -3.43
CA ASN A 51 -6.10 -9.51 -3.56
C ASN A 51 -7.46 -8.87 -3.36
N THR A 52 -8.19 -8.68 -4.45
CA THR A 52 -9.47 -7.97 -4.42
C THR A 52 -10.49 -8.64 -3.49
N GLU A 53 -10.34 -9.93 -3.23
CA GLU A 53 -11.26 -10.64 -2.36
C GLU A 53 -11.18 -10.19 -0.90
N THR A 54 -10.05 -9.62 -0.49
CA THR A 54 -9.91 -9.13 0.89
C THR A 54 -10.63 -7.81 1.12
N GLY A 55 -10.91 -7.07 0.05
CA GLY A 55 -11.54 -5.77 0.15
C GLY A 55 -10.63 -4.67 0.66
N LEU A 56 -9.36 -4.96 0.90
CA LEU A 56 -8.44 -3.94 1.43
C LEU A 56 -8.28 -2.75 0.51
N TYR A 57 -8.41 -2.96 -0.79
CA TYR A 57 -8.24 -1.86 -1.73
C TYR A 57 -9.30 -0.76 -1.56
N PHE A 58 -10.41 -1.05 -0.89
CA PHE A 58 -11.44 -0.07 -0.57
C PHE A 58 -11.11 0.75 0.68
N GLN A 59 -10.15 0.30 1.48
CA GLN A 59 -9.87 0.95 2.74
C GLN A 59 -8.94 2.14 2.54
N SER A 60 -8.98 3.07 3.50
CA SER A 60 -8.12 4.24 3.43
C SER A 60 -6.66 3.86 3.65
N PRO A 61 -5.72 4.69 3.16
CA PRO A 61 -4.30 4.44 3.43
C PRO A 61 -3.98 4.33 4.92
N VAL A 62 -4.67 5.11 5.76
CA VAL A 62 -4.47 5.06 7.22
C VAL A 62 -4.84 3.68 7.75
N TYR A 63 -5.93 3.10 7.27
CA TYR A 63 -6.35 1.76 7.67
C TYR A 63 -5.30 0.73 7.26
N ILE A 64 -4.82 0.83 6.03
CA ILE A 64 -3.82 -0.10 5.50
C ILE A 64 -2.52 0.02 6.32
N TYR A 65 -2.11 1.25 6.61
CA TYR A 65 -0.91 1.48 7.42
C TYR A 65 -1.07 0.87 8.82
N ASP A 66 -2.24 1.07 9.44
CA ASP A 66 -2.52 0.51 10.77
C ASP A 66 -2.45 -1.01 10.74
N THR A 67 -3.01 -1.63 9.70
CA THR A 67 -2.96 -3.07 9.52
C THR A 67 -1.52 -3.55 9.38
N LEU A 68 -0.72 -2.82 8.60
CA LEU A 68 0.69 -3.13 8.43
C LEU A 68 1.45 -3.02 9.74
N GLU A 69 1.18 -1.99 10.52
CA GLU A 69 1.85 -1.81 11.81
C GLU A 69 1.59 -2.97 12.75
N LYS A 70 0.36 -3.48 12.75
CA LYS A 70 0.02 -4.64 13.59
C LYS A 70 0.75 -5.89 13.13
N GLU A 71 1.02 -5.98 11.84
CA GLU A 71 1.72 -7.12 11.27
C GLU A 71 3.21 -7.10 11.63
N ILE A 72 3.84 -5.95 11.51
CA ILE A 72 5.29 -5.85 11.69
C ILE A 72 5.70 -5.53 13.12
N GLY A 73 4.76 -5.19 13.96
CA GLY A 73 5.02 -4.94 15.37
C GLY A 73 5.37 -3.51 15.70
#